data_c738983210b7834af15ae576a0e15113
#
_entry.id   c738983210b7834af15ae576a0e15113
#
_cell.length_a   1.000
_cell.length_b   1.000
_cell.length_c   1.000
_cell.angle_alpha   90.00
_cell.angle_beta   90.00
_cell.angle_gamma   90.00
#
_symmetry.space_group_name_H-M   'P 1'
#
loop_
_entity.id
_entity.type
_entity.pdbx_description
1 polymer ?
#
loop_
_entity_poly.entity_id
_entity_poly.type
_entity_poly.pdbx_seq_one_letter_code
_entity_poly.pdbx_strand_id
1 'polypeptide(L)'
;MKTTIASFVAAVGLAATLAPAAHADTVQDIKARGKFICGTMGTAEPFSFQDPKTRAVVGYEVDMCQAVADSLGVPLELKLIAVEARIPELIAGRVDLVAANLGWSPDRAKQIDYSHQHFVSLQKILARESEKDLKAPADLAGKRVSAVRGSSSEQGARKNIPNVDTVTFKDPSGAFLALQQGKVSGFVASEMMLVKLQQQAAGSAVPVKILQPALFVEPWGMGVRKGDTAMLNQVNKVLDGMEASGQATKLFDKWFGAGTQFNMKRDFRIEAIKG
;
A
#
# COMPACT_ATOMS: atom_id res chain seq x y z
N MET A 1 -1.70 11.50 86.16
CA MET A 1 -2.34 10.63 85.17
C MET A 1 -1.98 11.13 83.78
N LYS A 2 -1.08 10.47 83.11
CA LYS A 2 -0.64 10.82 81.76
C LYS A 2 -1.18 9.72 80.78
N THR A 3 -2.11 10.06 79.94
CA THR A 3 -2.71 9.14 78.99
C THR A 3 -1.93 9.27 77.65
N THR A 4 -1.30 8.18 77.21
CA THR A 4 -0.56 8.09 75.96
C THR A 4 -1.49 7.55 74.86
N ILE A 5 -1.74 8.33 73.83
CA ILE A 5 -2.51 7.95 72.64
C ILE A 5 -1.52 7.35 71.61
N ALA A 6 -1.69 6.06 71.32
CA ALA A 6 -0.93 5.40 70.26
C ALA A 6 -1.64 5.55 68.92
N SER A 7 -1.03 6.23 67.97
CA SER A 7 -1.52 6.36 66.60
C SER A 7 -1.10 5.15 65.74
N PHE A 8 -2.10 4.41 65.25
CA PHE A 8 -1.91 3.32 64.30
C PHE A 8 -1.94 3.91 62.88
N VAL A 9 -0.79 3.90 62.18
CA VAL A 9 -0.70 4.24 60.76
C VAL A 9 -0.90 2.97 59.96
N ALA A 10 -2.04 2.85 59.33
CA ALA A 10 -2.33 1.77 58.38
C ALA A 10 -1.73 2.12 56.99
N ALA A 11 -0.65 1.42 56.63
CA ALA A 11 -0.06 1.49 55.28
C ALA A 11 -0.93 0.69 54.31
N VAL A 12 -1.72 1.39 53.48
CA VAL A 12 -2.44 0.77 52.36
C VAL A 12 -1.44 0.60 51.22
N GLY A 13 -0.96 -0.62 51.01
CA GLY A 13 -0.13 -1.00 49.85
C GLY A 13 -0.97 -0.99 48.57
N LEU A 14 -0.72 -0.02 47.68
CA LEU A 14 -1.27 0.05 46.36
C LEU A 14 -0.59 -1.00 45.45
N ALA A 15 -1.15 -2.21 45.36
CA ALA A 15 -0.71 -3.20 44.40
C ALA A 15 -1.12 -2.75 42.97
N ALA A 16 -0.20 -2.09 42.25
CA ALA A 16 -0.36 -1.83 40.84
C ALA A 16 -0.37 -3.17 40.08
N THR A 17 -1.54 -3.69 39.75
CA THR A 17 -1.67 -4.81 38.84
C THR A 17 -1.24 -4.34 37.46
N LEU A 18 -0.02 -4.75 37.02
CA LEU A 18 0.40 -4.70 35.62
C LEU A 18 -0.58 -5.57 34.83
N ALA A 19 -1.64 -4.96 34.27
CA ALA A 19 -2.48 -5.62 33.29
C ALA A 19 -1.55 -5.95 32.09
N PRO A 20 -1.48 -7.22 31.64
CA PRO A 20 -0.77 -7.53 30.41
C PRO A 20 -1.36 -6.65 29.29
N ALA A 21 -0.51 -6.00 28.52
CA ALA A 21 -0.93 -5.29 27.32
C ALA A 21 -1.72 -6.31 26.48
N ALA A 22 -3.02 -6.10 26.35
CA ALA A 22 -3.86 -6.94 25.52
C ALA A 22 -3.29 -6.84 24.09
N HIS A 23 -2.60 -7.88 23.65
CA HIS A 23 -2.27 -8.02 22.25
C HIS A 23 -3.60 -8.02 21.50
N ALA A 24 -3.79 -7.04 20.63
CA ALA A 24 -4.97 -6.97 19.79
C ALA A 24 -5.02 -8.25 18.94
N ASP A 25 -5.93 -9.17 19.27
CA ASP A 25 -6.21 -10.35 18.46
C ASP A 25 -7.31 -9.99 17.47
N THR A 26 -6.87 -9.33 16.37
CA THR A 26 -7.77 -8.90 15.31
C THR A 26 -8.59 -10.04 14.73
N VAL A 27 -8.06 -11.27 14.72
CA VAL A 27 -8.79 -12.44 14.19
C VAL A 27 -10.02 -12.75 15.05
N GLN A 28 -9.88 -12.68 16.39
CA GLN A 28 -11.02 -12.87 17.29
C GLN A 28 -12.03 -11.74 17.17
N ASP A 29 -11.57 -10.49 17.11
CA ASP A 29 -12.43 -9.31 16.93
C ASP A 29 -13.24 -9.37 15.64
N ILE A 30 -12.60 -9.80 14.52
CA ILE A 30 -13.25 -10.00 13.23
C ILE A 30 -14.36 -11.06 13.34
N LYS A 31 -14.07 -12.20 13.95
CA LYS A 31 -15.04 -13.29 14.14
C LYS A 31 -16.21 -12.86 15.04
N ALA A 32 -15.92 -12.17 16.14
CA ALA A 32 -16.94 -11.65 17.03
C ALA A 32 -17.84 -10.59 16.37
N ARG A 33 -17.26 -9.74 15.52
CA ARG A 33 -17.97 -8.72 14.74
C ARG A 33 -18.74 -9.31 13.54
N GLY A 34 -18.36 -10.49 13.08
CA GLY A 34 -18.98 -11.19 11.96
C GLY A 34 -18.68 -10.59 10.59
N LYS A 35 -17.62 -9.82 10.42
CA LYS A 35 -17.17 -9.26 9.13
C LYS A 35 -15.70 -8.88 9.16
N PHE A 36 -15.04 -8.96 8.00
CA PHE A 36 -13.65 -8.53 7.77
C PHE A 36 -13.61 -7.24 6.96
N ILE A 37 -12.93 -6.20 7.48
CA ILE A 37 -12.85 -4.89 6.83
C ILE A 37 -11.47 -4.74 6.18
N CYS A 38 -11.42 -4.77 4.85
CA CYS A 38 -10.19 -4.56 4.08
C CYS A 38 -10.16 -3.14 3.50
N GLY A 39 -9.11 -2.40 3.84
CA GLY A 39 -8.82 -1.07 3.27
C GLY A 39 -8.17 -1.20 1.90
N THR A 40 -8.79 -0.59 0.86
CA THR A 40 -8.29 -0.58 -0.50
C THR A 40 -8.54 0.76 -1.19
N MET A 41 -7.94 1.01 -2.37
CA MET A 41 -8.02 2.36 -2.96
C MET A 41 -9.25 2.62 -3.83
N GLY A 42 -9.72 1.67 -4.61
CA GLY A 42 -10.86 1.84 -5.53
C GLY A 42 -10.59 2.66 -6.80
N THR A 43 -9.35 3.14 -7.00
CA THR A 43 -8.95 3.95 -8.17
C THR A 43 -7.68 3.45 -8.85
N ALA A 44 -7.16 2.30 -8.40
CA ALA A 44 -5.88 1.73 -8.84
C ALA A 44 -6.09 0.45 -9.66
N GLU A 45 -6.49 0.59 -10.91
CA GLU A 45 -6.59 -0.53 -11.85
C GLU A 45 -5.19 -1.09 -12.17
N PRO A 46 -5.03 -2.42 -12.18
CA PRO A 46 -6.00 -3.49 -11.95
C PRO A 46 -6.00 -4.03 -10.50
N PHE A 47 -5.40 -3.34 -9.53
CA PHE A 47 -5.28 -3.78 -8.13
C PHE A 47 -6.58 -3.64 -7.35
N SER A 48 -7.17 -2.44 -7.37
CA SER A 48 -8.48 -2.17 -6.80
C SER A 48 -9.10 -0.95 -7.48
N PHE A 49 -10.19 -1.16 -8.20
CA PHE A 49 -10.85 -0.11 -8.98
C PHE A 49 -12.34 -0.37 -9.09
N GLN A 50 -13.08 0.68 -9.43
CA GLN A 50 -14.51 0.54 -9.66
C GLN A 50 -14.75 0.05 -11.08
N ASP A 51 -15.35 -1.13 -11.23
CA ASP A 51 -15.76 -1.67 -12.52
C ASP A 51 -16.78 -0.72 -13.18
N PRO A 52 -16.54 -0.28 -14.42
CA PRO A 52 -17.39 0.73 -15.06
C PRO A 52 -18.81 0.23 -15.34
N LYS A 53 -19.03 -1.08 -15.46
CA LYS A 53 -20.33 -1.68 -15.78
C LYS A 53 -21.13 -1.98 -14.51
N THR A 54 -20.50 -2.64 -13.54
CA THR A 54 -21.19 -3.12 -12.33
C THR A 54 -21.14 -2.11 -11.18
N ARG A 55 -20.21 -1.15 -11.24
CA ARG A 55 -19.90 -0.20 -10.17
C ARG A 55 -19.32 -0.86 -8.92
N ALA A 56 -19.14 -2.16 -8.92
CA ALA A 56 -18.47 -2.86 -7.83
C ALA A 56 -16.96 -2.53 -7.80
N VAL A 57 -16.37 -2.53 -6.62
CA VAL A 57 -14.92 -2.45 -6.47
C VAL A 57 -14.34 -3.84 -6.68
N VAL A 58 -13.47 -3.98 -7.67
CA VAL A 58 -12.86 -5.23 -8.09
C VAL A 58 -11.36 -5.05 -8.28
N GLY A 59 -10.60 -6.14 -8.37
CA GLY A 59 -9.17 -6.10 -8.67
C GLY A 59 -8.36 -7.18 -7.99
N TYR A 60 -7.08 -7.21 -8.32
CA TYR A 60 -6.12 -8.20 -7.82
C TYR A 60 -6.06 -8.23 -6.28
N GLU A 61 -5.93 -7.08 -5.64
CA GLU A 61 -5.89 -6.99 -4.18
C GLU A 61 -7.26 -7.21 -3.53
N VAL A 62 -8.35 -6.90 -4.24
CA VAL A 62 -9.72 -7.19 -3.78
C VAL A 62 -9.96 -8.71 -3.71
N ASP A 63 -9.54 -9.45 -4.73
CA ASP A 63 -9.64 -10.91 -4.74
C ASP A 63 -8.78 -11.55 -3.62
N MET A 64 -7.65 -10.96 -3.30
CA MET A 64 -6.82 -11.39 -2.15
C MET A 64 -7.49 -11.09 -0.81
N CYS A 65 -8.11 -9.90 -0.65
CA CYS A 65 -8.92 -9.60 0.54
C CYS A 65 -10.07 -10.61 0.69
N GLN A 66 -10.71 -11.01 -0.41
CA GLN A 66 -11.76 -12.03 -0.39
C GLN A 66 -11.21 -13.37 0.09
N ALA A 67 -10.05 -13.80 -0.41
CA ALA A 67 -9.42 -15.05 0.04
C ALA A 67 -9.09 -15.04 1.56
N VAL A 68 -8.70 -13.89 2.10
CA VAL A 68 -8.49 -13.74 3.55
C VAL A 68 -9.82 -13.83 4.30
N ALA A 69 -10.89 -13.13 3.83
CA ALA A 69 -12.22 -13.19 4.42
C ALA A 69 -12.78 -14.62 4.44
N ASP A 70 -12.66 -15.33 3.32
CA ASP A 70 -13.10 -16.73 3.18
C ASP A 70 -12.36 -17.64 4.18
N SER A 71 -11.06 -17.43 4.36
CA SER A 71 -10.26 -18.19 5.33
C SER A 71 -10.63 -17.94 6.80
N LEU A 72 -11.23 -16.77 7.08
CA LEU A 72 -11.75 -16.38 8.39
C LEU A 72 -13.20 -16.83 8.60
N GLY A 73 -13.90 -17.24 7.53
CA GLY A 73 -15.30 -17.65 7.55
C GLY A 73 -16.28 -16.49 7.76
N VAL A 74 -15.94 -15.28 7.31
CA VAL A 74 -16.76 -14.07 7.46
C VAL A 74 -16.86 -13.30 6.14
N PRO A 75 -17.93 -12.51 5.92
CA PRO A 75 -18.06 -11.67 4.74
C PRO A 75 -17.02 -10.56 4.70
N LEU A 76 -16.57 -10.22 3.48
CA LEU A 76 -15.70 -9.10 3.19
C LEU A 76 -16.48 -7.78 3.16
N GLU A 77 -15.98 -6.77 3.84
CA GLU A 77 -16.36 -5.36 3.67
C GLU A 77 -15.16 -4.59 3.14
N LEU A 78 -15.30 -3.91 2.00
CA LEU A 78 -14.26 -3.04 1.45
C LEU A 78 -14.45 -1.61 1.95
N LYS A 79 -13.37 -1.02 2.47
CA LYS A 79 -13.32 0.40 2.81
C LYS A 79 -12.36 1.11 1.87
N LEU A 80 -12.88 2.08 1.11
CA LEU A 80 -12.06 2.89 0.22
C LEU A 80 -11.28 3.93 1.02
N ILE A 81 -9.96 3.94 0.83
CA ILE A 81 -9.04 4.82 1.57
C ILE A 81 -8.08 5.54 0.62
N ALA A 82 -7.72 6.77 0.96
CA ALA A 82 -6.70 7.51 0.23
C ALA A 82 -5.29 6.96 0.54
N VAL A 83 -4.34 7.24 -0.34
CA VAL A 83 -2.95 6.76 -0.23
C VAL A 83 -2.32 7.16 1.10
N GLU A 84 -2.46 8.40 1.52
CA GLU A 84 -1.92 8.92 2.79
C GLU A 84 -2.65 8.39 4.03
N ALA A 85 -3.87 7.90 3.87
CA ALA A 85 -4.69 7.39 4.97
C ALA A 85 -4.45 5.90 5.28
N ARG A 86 -3.75 5.16 4.43
CA ARG A 86 -3.57 3.70 4.55
C ARG A 86 -3.08 3.26 5.93
N ILE A 87 -1.95 3.79 6.37
CA ILE A 87 -1.35 3.45 7.68
C ILE A 87 -2.17 4.04 8.84
N PRO A 88 -2.60 5.32 8.83
CA PRO A 88 -3.47 5.87 9.87
C PRO A 88 -4.79 5.11 10.06
N GLU A 89 -5.47 4.68 9.00
CA GLU A 89 -6.72 3.91 9.08
C GLU A 89 -6.50 2.54 9.74
N LEU A 90 -5.38 1.88 9.42
CA LEU A 90 -5.00 0.60 9.99
C LEU A 90 -4.66 0.72 11.49
N ILE A 91 -3.82 1.69 11.86
CA ILE A 91 -3.40 1.92 13.26
C ILE A 91 -4.62 2.28 14.12
N ALA A 92 -5.54 3.08 13.58
CA ALA A 92 -6.75 3.46 14.29
C ALA A 92 -7.82 2.34 14.37
N GLY A 93 -7.54 1.14 13.82
CA GLY A 93 -8.48 0.01 13.84
C GLY A 93 -9.73 0.20 13.00
N ARG A 94 -9.72 1.17 12.07
CA ARG A 94 -10.85 1.41 11.17
C ARG A 94 -10.89 0.48 9.96
N VAL A 95 -9.79 -0.23 9.72
CA VAL A 95 -9.68 -1.41 8.85
C VAL A 95 -8.87 -2.48 9.55
N ASP A 96 -9.08 -3.74 9.20
CA ASP A 96 -8.37 -4.89 9.77
C ASP A 96 -7.09 -5.21 9.00
N LEU A 97 -7.11 -4.94 7.69
CA LEU A 97 -6.02 -5.15 6.75
C LEU A 97 -5.98 -3.98 5.77
N VAL A 98 -4.80 -3.66 5.27
CA VAL A 98 -4.62 -2.74 4.13
C VAL A 98 -4.03 -3.50 2.96
N ALA A 99 -4.81 -3.64 1.88
CA ALA A 99 -4.37 -4.11 0.57
C ALA A 99 -4.64 -2.99 -0.45
N ALA A 100 -3.67 -2.11 -0.63
CA ALA A 100 -3.84 -0.83 -1.31
C ALA A 100 -2.53 -0.32 -1.95
N ASN A 101 -1.87 -1.15 -2.76
CA ASN A 101 -0.58 -0.84 -3.38
C ASN A 101 0.45 -0.37 -2.33
N LEU A 102 0.57 -1.13 -1.23
CA LEU A 102 1.35 -0.72 -0.07
C LEU A 102 2.79 -1.21 -0.17
N GLY A 103 3.67 -0.37 -0.75
CA GLY A 103 5.11 -0.63 -0.84
C GLY A 103 5.76 -0.69 0.54
N TRP A 104 6.67 -1.63 0.71
CA TRP A 104 7.46 -1.77 1.91
C TRP A 104 8.53 -0.68 2.00
N SER A 105 8.76 -0.16 3.19
CA SER A 105 9.94 0.63 3.52
C SER A 105 10.30 0.48 5.00
N PRO A 106 11.57 0.69 5.39
CA PRO A 106 11.99 0.59 6.79
C PRO A 106 11.17 1.50 7.73
N ASP A 107 10.80 2.70 7.28
CA ASP A 107 10.05 3.65 8.11
C ASP A 107 8.59 3.25 8.31
N ARG A 108 7.96 2.66 7.28
CA ARG A 108 6.62 2.08 7.41
C ARG A 108 6.63 0.83 8.28
N ALA A 109 7.66 -0.03 8.15
CA ALA A 109 7.81 -1.25 8.93
C ALA A 109 8.01 -1.00 10.45
N LYS A 110 8.41 0.22 10.85
CA LYS A 110 8.39 0.63 12.26
C LYS A 110 6.98 0.83 12.79
N GLN A 111 6.01 1.17 11.94
CA GLN A 111 4.64 1.56 12.31
C GLN A 111 3.64 0.41 12.18
N ILE A 112 3.83 -0.46 11.19
CA ILE A 112 2.96 -1.60 10.87
C ILE A 112 3.79 -2.83 10.57
N ASP A 113 3.16 -4.01 10.56
CA ASP A 113 3.75 -5.23 10.03
C ASP A 113 3.26 -5.47 8.61
N TYR A 114 4.08 -6.15 7.82
CA TYR A 114 3.79 -6.48 6.42
C TYR A 114 3.65 -7.97 6.25
N SER A 115 2.66 -8.39 5.49
CA SER A 115 2.58 -9.76 4.98
C SER A 115 3.76 -10.08 4.05
N HIS A 116 3.86 -11.32 3.61
CA HIS A 116 4.65 -11.68 2.44
C HIS A 116 4.30 -10.75 1.28
N GLN A 117 5.30 -10.47 0.41
CA GLN A 117 5.04 -9.70 -0.81
C GLN A 117 4.04 -10.45 -1.69
N HIS A 118 3.07 -9.74 -2.22
CA HIS A 118 2.11 -10.27 -3.17
C HIS A 118 2.26 -9.64 -4.56
N PHE A 119 3.07 -8.58 -4.67
CA PHE A 119 3.43 -7.92 -5.91
C PHE A 119 4.82 -7.30 -5.80
N VAL A 120 5.52 -7.14 -6.94
CA VAL A 120 6.77 -6.38 -7.03
C VAL A 120 6.57 -5.27 -8.05
N SER A 121 6.75 -4.03 -7.61
CA SER A 121 6.49 -2.84 -8.41
C SER A 121 7.78 -2.15 -8.83
N LEU A 122 7.89 -1.83 -10.11
CA LEU A 122 8.89 -0.89 -10.61
C LEU A 122 8.37 0.54 -10.45
N GLN A 123 9.11 1.37 -9.75
CA GLN A 123 8.81 2.80 -9.65
C GLN A 123 9.59 3.53 -10.72
N LYS A 124 8.89 4.23 -11.59
CA LYS A 124 9.44 4.91 -12.75
C LYS A 124 9.01 6.37 -12.81
N ILE A 125 9.40 7.06 -13.85
CA ILE A 125 9.11 8.48 -14.06
C ILE A 125 8.53 8.67 -15.45
N LEU A 126 7.41 9.37 -15.52
CA LEU A 126 6.80 9.85 -16.74
C LEU A 126 7.26 11.27 -17.01
N ALA A 127 7.71 11.55 -18.21
CA ALA A 127 8.10 12.89 -18.67
C ALA A 127 7.40 13.23 -19.98
N ARG A 128 7.28 14.53 -20.32
CA ARG A 128 6.77 14.92 -21.64
C ARG A 128 7.77 14.51 -22.73
N GLU A 129 7.29 14.09 -23.89
CA GLU A 129 8.17 13.77 -25.03
C GLU A 129 8.93 14.99 -25.57
N SER A 130 8.40 16.19 -25.36
CA SER A 130 9.08 17.46 -25.70
C SER A 130 10.36 17.70 -24.90
N GLU A 131 10.50 17.12 -23.71
CA GLU A 131 11.69 17.18 -22.86
C GLU A 131 12.77 16.23 -23.40
N LYS A 132 13.43 16.62 -24.50
CA LYS A 132 14.38 15.74 -25.21
C LYS A 132 15.61 15.36 -24.39
N ASP A 133 16.00 16.21 -23.45
CA ASP A 133 17.18 16.03 -22.58
C ASP A 133 16.90 15.08 -21.41
N LEU A 134 15.61 14.82 -21.09
CA LEU A 134 15.24 13.87 -20.05
C LEU A 134 15.20 12.44 -20.64
N LYS A 135 16.19 11.63 -20.29
CA LYS A 135 16.35 10.22 -20.73
C LYS A 135 16.31 9.27 -19.55
N ALA A 136 16.85 9.69 -18.41
CA ALA A 136 17.00 8.88 -17.20
C ALA A 136 16.51 9.64 -15.95
N PRO A 137 16.23 8.95 -14.84
CA PRO A 137 15.86 9.58 -13.56
C PRO A 137 16.88 10.63 -13.08
N ALA A 138 18.17 10.41 -13.33
CA ALA A 138 19.24 11.34 -12.93
C ALA A 138 19.13 12.72 -13.60
N ASP A 139 18.56 12.81 -14.79
CA ASP A 139 18.38 14.07 -15.53
C ASP A 139 17.35 15.02 -14.87
N LEU A 140 16.66 14.53 -13.85
CA LEU A 140 15.71 15.31 -13.04
C LEU A 140 16.36 15.94 -11.80
N ALA A 141 17.68 15.81 -11.63
CA ALA A 141 18.40 16.49 -10.54
C ALA A 141 18.12 18.01 -10.56
N GLY A 142 17.73 18.56 -9.39
CA GLY A 142 17.38 19.97 -9.25
C GLY A 142 16.07 20.39 -9.92
N LYS A 143 15.35 19.48 -10.58
CA LYS A 143 14.07 19.79 -11.25
C LYS A 143 12.88 19.49 -10.31
N ARG A 144 11.72 19.94 -10.75
CA ARG A 144 10.45 19.69 -10.06
C ARG A 144 9.80 18.43 -10.59
N VAL A 145 9.36 17.53 -9.68
CA VAL A 145 8.60 16.34 -10.03
C VAL A 145 7.30 16.27 -9.22
N SER A 146 6.27 15.63 -9.77
CA SER A 146 5.04 15.34 -9.04
C SER A 146 5.03 13.90 -8.53
N ALA A 147 4.31 13.70 -7.42
CA ALA A 147 3.98 12.39 -6.87
C ALA A 147 2.66 12.46 -6.09
N VAL A 148 2.05 11.30 -5.83
CA VAL A 148 0.89 11.23 -4.92
C VAL A 148 1.37 11.33 -3.48
N ARG A 149 0.71 12.17 -2.69
CA ARG A 149 1.05 12.37 -1.27
C ARG A 149 1.00 11.05 -0.48
N GLY A 150 2.01 10.83 0.37
CA GLY A 150 2.12 9.62 1.20
C GLY A 150 2.47 8.36 0.42
N SER A 151 2.78 8.44 -0.88
CA SER A 151 3.23 7.31 -1.67
C SER A 151 4.71 7.00 -1.45
N SER A 152 5.11 5.77 -1.77
CA SER A 152 6.53 5.41 -1.87
C SER A 152 7.23 6.12 -3.01
N SER A 153 6.49 6.48 -4.08
CA SER A 153 6.99 7.28 -5.19
C SER A 153 7.45 8.67 -4.74
N GLU A 154 6.71 9.33 -3.83
CA GLU A 154 7.13 10.60 -3.21
C GLU A 154 8.43 10.43 -2.43
N GLN A 155 8.47 9.42 -1.54
CA GLN A 155 9.66 9.15 -0.72
C GLN A 155 10.86 8.76 -1.58
N GLY A 156 10.62 7.90 -2.57
CA GLY A 156 11.65 7.44 -3.51
C GLY A 156 12.20 8.56 -4.39
N ALA A 157 11.36 9.49 -4.84
CA ALA A 157 11.81 10.68 -5.57
C ALA A 157 12.80 11.49 -4.73
N ARG A 158 12.41 11.83 -3.50
CA ARG A 158 13.26 12.61 -2.56
C ARG A 158 14.57 11.92 -2.21
N LYS A 159 14.56 10.58 -2.14
CA LYS A 159 15.74 9.78 -1.77
C LYS A 159 16.72 9.58 -2.95
N ASN A 160 16.19 9.36 -4.16
CA ASN A 160 16.98 8.85 -5.27
C ASN A 160 17.27 9.89 -6.36
N ILE A 161 16.64 11.07 -6.35
CA ILE A 161 16.91 12.14 -7.30
C ILE A 161 17.56 13.31 -6.55
N PRO A 162 18.81 13.64 -6.84
CA PRO A 162 19.54 14.71 -6.14
C PRO A 162 18.84 16.06 -6.26
N ASN A 163 18.65 16.76 -5.13
CA ASN A 163 18.10 18.12 -5.06
C ASN A 163 16.73 18.29 -5.74
N VAL A 164 15.94 17.23 -5.84
CA VAL A 164 14.62 17.27 -6.46
C VAL A 164 13.62 18.10 -5.62
N ASP A 165 12.85 18.94 -6.29
CA ASP A 165 11.67 19.57 -5.68
C ASP A 165 10.42 18.69 -5.94
N THR A 166 9.94 18.01 -4.90
CA THR A 166 8.81 17.06 -5.02
C THR A 166 7.50 17.75 -4.64
N VAL A 167 6.64 18.00 -5.63
CA VAL A 167 5.30 18.55 -5.47
C VAL A 167 4.30 17.41 -5.32
N THR A 168 3.54 17.39 -4.23
CA THR A 168 2.59 16.29 -3.95
C THR A 168 1.16 16.68 -4.27
N PHE A 169 0.41 15.71 -4.80
CA PHE A 169 -0.99 15.80 -5.15
C PHE A 169 -1.81 14.77 -4.38
N LYS A 170 -3.10 15.03 -4.22
CA LYS A 170 -4.02 14.11 -3.52
C LYS A 170 -4.22 12.79 -4.31
N ASP A 171 -4.21 12.88 -5.63
CA ASP A 171 -4.49 11.78 -6.54
C ASP A 171 -3.59 11.81 -7.79
N PRO A 172 -3.52 10.70 -8.54
CA PRO A 172 -2.69 10.62 -9.75
C PRO A 172 -3.10 11.58 -10.85
N SER A 173 -4.40 11.90 -10.97
CA SER A 173 -4.92 12.76 -12.05
C SER A 173 -4.37 14.18 -11.89
N GLY A 174 -4.36 14.72 -10.67
CA GLY A 174 -3.77 16.03 -10.37
C GLY A 174 -2.26 16.06 -10.63
N ALA A 175 -1.53 14.98 -10.24
CA ALA A 175 -0.09 14.86 -10.49
C ALA A 175 0.23 14.80 -11.99
N PHE A 176 -0.54 14.05 -12.76
CA PHE A 176 -0.38 13.94 -14.21
C PHE A 176 -0.74 15.24 -14.94
N LEU A 177 -1.82 15.90 -14.53
CA LEU A 177 -2.21 17.19 -15.09
C LEU A 177 -1.11 18.25 -14.90
N ALA A 178 -0.44 18.26 -13.75
CA ALA A 178 0.68 19.17 -13.49
C ALA A 178 1.86 18.88 -14.46
N LEU A 179 2.11 17.62 -14.80
CA LEU A 179 3.10 17.23 -15.82
C LEU A 179 2.68 17.75 -17.20
N GLN A 180 1.43 17.52 -17.62
CA GLN A 180 0.92 17.97 -18.92
C GLN A 180 0.98 19.49 -19.06
N GLN A 181 0.69 20.23 -17.99
CA GLN A 181 0.74 21.70 -17.95
C GLN A 181 2.17 22.28 -17.85
N GLY A 182 3.20 21.44 -17.78
CA GLY A 182 4.59 21.91 -17.65
C GLY A 182 4.96 22.48 -16.29
N LYS A 183 4.12 22.29 -15.26
CA LYS A 183 4.40 22.75 -13.89
C LYS A 183 5.46 21.90 -13.19
N VAL A 184 5.64 20.66 -13.65
CA VAL A 184 6.68 19.73 -13.23
C VAL A 184 7.32 19.08 -14.47
N SER A 185 8.56 18.61 -14.34
CA SER A 185 9.31 17.93 -15.41
C SER A 185 9.10 16.42 -15.42
N GLY A 186 8.67 15.84 -14.30
CA GLY A 186 8.42 14.40 -14.16
C GLY A 186 7.24 14.09 -13.25
N PHE A 187 6.59 12.93 -13.48
CA PHE A 187 5.63 12.32 -12.55
C PHE A 187 6.15 10.95 -12.12
N VAL A 188 6.37 10.77 -10.83
CA VAL A 188 6.91 9.52 -10.25
C VAL A 188 5.75 8.66 -9.76
N ALA A 189 5.64 7.45 -10.30
CA ALA A 189 4.63 6.48 -9.90
C ALA A 189 5.04 5.04 -10.27
N SER A 190 4.19 4.06 -9.92
CA SER A 190 4.38 2.68 -10.38
C SER A 190 4.29 2.59 -11.90
N GLU A 191 5.12 1.72 -12.50
CA GLU A 191 5.15 1.49 -13.95
C GLU A 191 3.76 1.20 -14.52
N MET A 192 2.96 0.39 -13.81
CA MET A 192 1.60 0.05 -14.24
C MET A 192 0.73 1.30 -14.46
N MET A 193 0.77 2.23 -13.52
CA MET A 193 0.06 3.51 -13.63
C MET A 193 0.62 4.35 -14.78
N LEU A 194 1.94 4.43 -14.91
CA LEU A 194 2.58 5.24 -15.94
C LEU A 194 2.32 4.71 -17.34
N VAL A 195 2.32 3.39 -17.55
CA VAL A 195 1.97 2.75 -18.83
C VAL A 195 0.53 3.11 -19.23
N LYS A 196 -0.42 3.03 -18.31
CA LYS A 196 -1.81 3.43 -18.56
C LYS A 196 -1.91 4.91 -18.96
N LEU A 197 -1.23 5.80 -18.25
CA LEU A 197 -1.23 7.23 -18.54
C LEU A 197 -0.53 7.55 -19.88
N GLN A 198 0.53 6.83 -20.21
CA GLN A 198 1.21 6.95 -21.49
C GLN A 198 0.29 6.54 -22.65
N GLN A 199 -0.44 5.42 -22.50
CA GLN A 199 -1.42 4.99 -23.48
C GLN A 199 -2.56 6.02 -23.65
N GLN A 200 -3.05 6.59 -22.56
CA GLN A 200 -4.09 7.64 -22.59
C GLN A 200 -3.59 8.93 -23.25
N ALA A 201 -2.30 9.25 -23.11
CA ALA A 201 -1.69 10.43 -23.73
C ALA A 201 -1.22 10.18 -25.17
N ALA A 202 -1.27 8.96 -25.67
CA ALA A 202 -0.91 8.64 -27.05
C ALA A 202 -1.84 9.39 -28.01
N GLY A 203 -1.27 10.16 -28.94
CA GLY A 203 -2.04 10.98 -29.88
C GLY A 203 -2.63 12.27 -29.28
N SER A 204 -2.40 12.58 -28.00
CA SER A 204 -2.79 13.85 -27.40
C SER A 204 -1.83 15.00 -27.78
N ALA A 205 -2.23 16.24 -27.48
CA ALA A 205 -1.37 17.42 -27.68
C ALA A 205 -0.08 17.40 -26.83
N VAL A 206 -0.05 16.60 -25.76
CA VAL A 206 1.08 16.48 -24.83
C VAL A 206 1.43 15.00 -24.66
N PRO A 207 2.12 14.38 -25.62
CA PRO A 207 2.56 12.99 -25.50
C PRO A 207 3.65 12.88 -24.43
N VAL A 208 3.72 11.69 -23.80
CA VAL A 208 4.62 11.42 -22.67
C VAL A 208 5.41 10.13 -22.89
N LYS A 209 6.56 10.05 -22.25
CA LYS A 209 7.48 8.89 -22.28
C LYS A 209 7.83 8.45 -20.86
N ILE A 210 8.05 7.15 -20.68
CA ILE A 210 8.55 6.58 -19.43
C ILE A 210 10.08 6.55 -19.49
N LEU A 211 10.74 7.18 -18.51
CA LEU A 211 12.20 7.19 -18.40
C LEU A 211 12.74 5.83 -17.96
N GLN A 212 13.94 5.49 -18.41
CA GLN A 212 14.66 4.27 -18.05
C GLN A 212 16.01 4.62 -17.41
N PRO A 213 16.56 3.77 -16.51
CA PRO A 213 15.92 2.61 -15.91
C PRO A 213 14.84 2.98 -14.89
N ALA A 214 14.29 1.99 -14.17
CA ALA A 214 13.41 2.25 -13.02
C ALA A 214 14.18 3.09 -11.98
N LEU A 215 13.46 3.99 -11.29
CA LEU A 215 14.00 4.77 -10.18
C LEU A 215 14.34 3.86 -8.98
N PHE A 216 13.47 2.91 -8.68
CA PHE A 216 13.69 1.83 -7.72
C PHE A 216 12.65 0.72 -7.90
N VAL A 217 12.92 -0.41 -7.26
CA VAL A 217 12.03 -1.58 -7.19
C VAL A 217 11.53 -1.70 -5.77
N GLU A 218 10.25 -1.99 -5.58
CA GLU A 218 9.69 -2.19 -4.25
C GLU A 218 8.76 -3.41 -4.18
N PRO A 219 8.91 -4.24 -3.14
CA PRO A 219 7.93 -5.26 -2.83
C PRO A 219 6.69 -4.63 -2.20
N TRP A 220 5.50 -5.10 -2.59
CA TRP A 220 4.24 -4.73 -1.97
C TRP A 220 3.74 -5.86 -1.10
N GLY A 221 3.44 -5.54 0.16
CA GLY A 221 2.81 -6.43 1.13
C GLY A 221 1.52 -5.82 1.65
N MET A 222 0.66 -6.66 2.21
CA MET A 222 -0.53 -6.19 2.93
C MET A 222 -0.11 -5.68 4.31
N GLY A 223 -0.67 -4.56 4.73
CA GLY A 223 -0.41 -3.97 6.04
C GLY A 223 -1.28 -4.57 7.12
N VAL A 224 -0.66 -4.99 8.21
CA VAL A 224 -1.29 -5.49 9.45
C VAL A 224 -0.85 -4.60 10.61
N ARG A 225 -1.69 -4.42 11.64
CA ARG A 225 -1.31 -3.64 12.83
C ARG A 225 -0.02 -4.20 13.45
N LYS A 226 0.84 -3.29 13.92
CA LYS A 226 2.11 -3.66 14.52
C LYS A 226 1.92 -4.60 15.71
N GLY A 227 2.61 -5.74 15.68
CA GLY A 227 2.57 -6.75 16.74
C GLY A 227 1.35 -7.70 16.69
N ASP A 228 0.43 -7.55 15.72
CA ASP A 228 -0.69 -8.47 15.54
C ASP A 228 -0.25 -9.72 14.78
N THR A 229 0.44 -10.59 15.49
CA THR A 229 1.01 -11.83 14.93
C THR A 229 -0.07 -12.82 14.48
N ALA A 230 -1.23 -12.83 15.14
CA ALA A 230 -2.33 -13.72 14.78
C ALA A 230 -2.87 -13.37 13.38
N MET A 231 -3.15 -12.09 13.13
CA MET A 231 -3.60 -11.61 11.83
C MET A 231 -2.52 -11.75 10.76
N LEU A 232 -1.26 -11.42 11.07
CA LEU A 232 -0.14 -11.58 10.14
C LEU A 232 0.04 -13.03 9.69
N ASN A 233 0.02 -13.97 10.63
CA ASN A 233 0.12 -15.40 10.34
C ASN A 233 -1.07 -15.89 9.50
N GLN A 234 -2.28 -15.42 9.78
CA GLN A 234 -3.46 -15.77 9.01
C GLN A 234 -3.36 -15.31 7.55
N VAL A 235 -2.92 -14.06 7.33
CA VAL A 235 -2.71 -13.50 5.98
C VAL A 235 -1.62 -14.27 5.25
N ASN A 236 -0.46 -14.50 5.88
CA ASN A 236 0.65 -15.22 5.25
C ASN A 236 0.27 -16.65 4.91
N LYS A 237 -0.47 -17.35 5.78
CA LYS A 237 -0.98 -18.69 5.49
C LYS A 237 -1.86 -18.74 4.23
N VAL A 238 -2.70 -17.73 4.03
CA VAL A 238 -3.53 -17.62 2.81
C VAL A 238 -2.64 -17.40 1.59
N LEU A 239 -1.71 -16.44 1.67
CA LEU A 239 -0.82 -16.08 0.58
C LEU A 239 0.08 -17.27 0.17
N ASP A 240 0.66 -17.99 1.15
CA ASP A 240 1.48 -19.18 0.92
C ASP A 240 0.67 -20.31 0.29
N GLY A 241 -0.58 -20.50 0.75
CA GLY A 241 -1.51 -21.48 0.16
C GLY A 241 -1.84 -21.15 -1.30
N MET A 242 -2.05 -19.87 -1.63
CA MET A 242 -2.27 -19.41 -3.01
C MET A 242 -1.03 -19.65 -3.90
N GLU A 243 0.17 -19.42 -3.36
CA GLU A 243 1.41 -19.67 -4.09
C GLU A 243 1.60 -21.19 -4.34
N ALA A 244 1.47 -22.00 -3.30
CA ALA A 244 1.67 -23.46 -3.37
C ALA A 244 0.67 -24.17 -4.29
N SER A 245 -0.58 -23.70 -4.34
CA SER A 245 -1.64 -24.29 -5.18
C SER A 245 -1.64 -23.79 -6.63
N GLY A 246 -0.81 -22.78 -6.96
CA GLY A 246 -0.82 -22.09 -8.24
C GLY A 246 -1.98 -21.08 -8.40
N GLN A 247 -2.78 -20.87 -7.36
CA GLN A 247 -3.87 -19.87 -7.38
C GLN A 247 -3.31 -18.45 -7.54
N ALA A 248 -2.15 -18.16 -6.97
CA ALA A 248 -1.48 -16.86 -7.12
C ALA A 248 -1.17 -16.54 -8.60
N THR A 249 -0.69 -17.54 -9.36
CA THR A 249 -0.45 -17.39 -10.81
C THR A 249 -1.76 -17.17 -11.57
N LYS A 250 -2.79 -17.96 -11.29
CA LYS A 250 -4.10 -17.80 -11.93
C LYS A 250 -4.70 -16.42 -11.66
N LEU A 251 -4.56 -15.94 -10.44
CA LEU A 251 -5.05 -14.62 -10.03
C LEU A 251 -4.25 -13.50 -10.73
N PHE A 252 -2.94 -13.65 -10.82
CA PHE A 252 -2.11 -12.71 -11.59
C PHE A 252 -2.52 -12.70 -13.07
N ASP A 253 -2.66 -13.87 -13.69
CA ASP A 253 -3.05 -13.98 -15.10
C ASP A 253 -4.44 -13.37 -15.39
N LYS A 254 -5.39 -13.52 -14.45
CA LYS A 254 -6.72 -12.89 -14.55
C LYS A 254 -6.65 -11.37 -14.70
N TRP A 255 -5.75 -10.72 -13.95
CA TRP A 255 -5.70 -9.26 -13.87
C TRP A 255 -4.61 -8.62 -14.72
N PHE A 256 -3.50 -9.34 -14.96
CA PHE A 256 -2.32 -8.80 -15.65
C PHE A 256 -1.91 -9.61 -16.87
N GLY A 257 -2.34 -10.86 -16.99
CA GLY A 257 -1.83 -11.83 -17.95
C GLY A 257 -2.22 -11.58 -19.39
N ALA A 258 -1.93 -12.56 -20.23
CA ALA A 258 -2.25 -12.53 -21.65
C ALA A 258 -3.75 -12.34 -21.87
N GLY A 259 -4.12 -11.42 -22.78
CA GLY A 259 -5.52 -11.06 -23.03
C GLY A 259 -6.05 -9.89 -22.19
N THR A 260 -5.30 -9.41 -21.20
CA THR A 260 -5.54 -8.13 -20.54
C THR A 260 -4.78 -7.01 -21.25
N GLN A 261 -5.17 -5.75 -20.98
CA GLN A 261 -4.44 -4.59 -21.52
C GLN A 261 -2.97 -4.53 -21.05
N PHE A 262 -2.60 -5.26 -19.99
CA PHE A 262 -1.25 -5.25 -19.40
C PHE A 262 -0.33 -6.29 -20.04
N ASN A 263 -0.86 -7.43 -20.48
CA ASN A 263 -0.14 -8.51 -21.16
C ASN A 263 1.20 -8.88 -20.48
N MET A 264 1.19 -9.01 -19.16
CA MET A 264 2.37 -9.29 -18.34
C MET A 264 2.53 -10.78 -18.06
N LYS A 265 3.77 -11.16 -17.76
CA LYS A 265 4.11 -12.45 -17.16
C LYS A 265 4.54 -12.21 -15.70
N ARG A 266 4.12 -13.10 -14.81
CA ARG A 266 4.54 -13.05 -13.41
C ARG A 266 6.00 -13.49 -13.30
N ASP A 267 6.86 -12.60 -12.80
CA ASP A 267 8.31 -12.81 -12.62
C ASP A 267 8.75 -12.76 -11.15
N PHE A 268 7.82 -12.77 -10.22
CA PHE A 268 8.02 -12.78 -8.77
C PHE A 268 7.23 -13.92 -8.11
N ARG A 269 7.53 -14.21 -6.85
CA ARG A 269 6.80 -15.13 -6.00
C ARG A 269 6.23 -14.41 -4.79
N ILE A 270 5.18 -14.99 -4.21
CA ILE A 270 4.74 -14.64 -2.86
C ILE A 270 5.77 -15.24 -1.89
N GLU A 271 6.49 -14.38 -1.20
CA GLU A 271 7.52 -14.75 -0.22
C GLU A 271 7.74 -13.62 0.78
N ALA A 272 8.45 -13.90 1.87
CA ALA A 272 8.78 -12.89 2.86
C ALA A 272 9.55 -11.73 2.23
N ILE A 273 9.17 -10.49 2.59
CA ILE A 273 9.87 -9.29 2.14
C ILE A 273 11.27 -9.29 2.76
N LYS A 274 12.27 -9.21 1.90
CA LYS A 274 13.68 -9.05 2.30
C LYS A 274 13.93 -7.57 2.52
N GLY A 275 14.08 -7.17 3.79
CA GLY A 275 14.35 -5.80 4.21
C GLY A 275 15.80 -5.38 4.00
#